data_a6e3a1c2f001b23474a46fec7aad653c
#
_entry.id   a6e3a1c2f001b23474a46fec7aad653c
#
_cell.length_a   1.000
_cell.length_b   1.000
_cell.length_c   1.000
_cell.angle_alpha   90.00
_cell.angle_beta   90.00
_cell.angle_gamma   90.00
#
_symmetry.space_group_name_H-M   'P 1'
#
loop_
_entity.id
_entity.type
_entity.pdbx_description
1 polymer ?
#
loop_
_entity_poly.entity_id
_entity_poly.type
_entity_poly.pdbx_seq_one_letter_code
_entity_poly.pdbx_strand_id
1 'polypeptide(L)'
;KDEEIGSWLDSNPEDGHGEFYNSNPYNPYGMTMREPVENTVKRGSYLPYRIPKDSIELAAKVKNPIESSDEVLKEAKVLYERYCIHCHGEKGMGDGLVGQVYKGVTAYNSRAVKDRSEGHIFHVITHGKGRMWGHGSQISIEDRWKIVKYVQTLQKQ
;
A
#
# COMPACT_ATOMS: atom_id res chain seq x y z
N LYS A 1 -13.87 28.78 21.73
CA LYS A 1 -13.83 28.04 20.44
C LYS A 1 -12.77 26.97 20.45
N ASP A 2 -11.59 27.20 21.02
CA ASP A 2 -10.49 26.24 21.09
C ASP A 2 -10.69 25.19 22.19
N GLU A 3 -11.40 25.55 23.29
CA GLU A 3 -11.78 24.62 24.35
C GLU A 3 -12.85 23.63 23.93
N GLU A 4 -13.76 24.01 23.03
CA GLU A 4 -14.76 23.10 22.46
C GLU A 4 -14.12 22.03 21.54
N ILE A 5 -13.10 22.41 20.78
CA ILE A 5 -12.36 21.49 19.92
C ILE A 5 -11.56 20.49 20.78
N GLY A 6 -10.92 20.96 21.86
CA GLY A 6 -10.17 20.11 22.77
C GLY A 6 -11.02 19.07 23.50
N SER A 7 -12.24 19.39 23.89
CA SER A 7 -13.14 18.46 24.57
C SER A 7 -13.68 17.35 23.65
N TRP A 8 -13.68 17.60 22.37
CA TRP A 8 -14.08 16.64 21.36
C TRP A 8 -12.96 15.62 21.07
N LEU A 9 -11.70 16.06 21.10
CA LEU A 9 -10.51 15.21 20.96
C LEU A 9 -10.42 14.15 22.07
N ASP A 10 -10.87 14.50 23.26
CA ASP A 10 -10.83 13.62 24.42
C ASP A 10 -12.03 12.66 24.52
N SER A 11 -13.09 12.86 23.73
CA SER A 11 -14.34 12.11 23.93
C SER A 11 -14.43 10.77 23.24
N ASN A 12 -13.52 10.44 22.30
CA ASN A 12 -13.48 9.14 21.61
C ASN A 12 -12.05 8.59 21.47
N PRO A 13 -11.39 8.23 22.58
CA PRO A 13 -10.03 7.71 22.51
C PRO A 13 -9.93 6.27 21.98
N GLU A 14 -11.06 5.55 21.85
CA GLU A 14 -11.04 4.13 21.54
C GLU A 14 -11.09 3.80 20.04
N ASP A 15 -11.58 4.69 19.18
CA ASP A 15 -11.66 4.44 17.75
C ASP A 15 -10.41 4.85 16.96
N GLY A 16 -9.45 5.53 17.59
CA GLY A 16 -8.17 5.91 17.00
C GLY A 16 -8.25 6.85 15.79
N HIS A 17 -9.41 7.36 15.51
CA HIS A 17 -9.71 8.13 14.31
C HIS A 17 -10.04 9.57 14.60
N GLY A 18 -9.50 10.17 15.62
CA GLY A 18 -9.68 11.58 15.99
C GLY A 18 -10.65 12.39 15.12
N GLU A 19 -11.08 13.47 15.59
CA GLU A 19 -12.23 14.28 15.20
C GLU A 19 -12.31 14.86 13.80
N PHE A 20 -11.47 14.47 12.88
CA PHE A 20 -11.72 14.76 11.45
C PHE A 20 -13.12 14.35 10.99
N TYR A 21 -13.78 13.52 11.77
CA TYR A 21 -15.06 12.92 11.44
C TYR A 21 -16.26 13.82 11.74
N ASN A 22 -16.12 14.78 12.63
CA ASN A 22 -17.24 15.61 13.07
C ASN A 22 -17.20 17.05 12.56
N SER A 23 -16.28 17.39 11.65
CA SER A 23 -16.18 18.72 11.08
C SER A 23 -17.36 19.12 10.21
N ASN A 24 -18.22 18.19 9.84
CA ASN A 24 -19.44 18.47 9.07
C ASN A 24 -20.70 18.39 9.94
N PRO A 25 -21.30 19.54 10.35
CA PRO A 25 -22.51 19.55 11.19
C PRO A 25 -23.74 18.95 10.50
N TYR A 26 -23.69 18.75 9.19
CA TYR A 26 -24.76 18.09 8.42
C TYR A 26 -24.58 16.59 8.27
N ASN A 27 -23.50 16.03 8.87
CA ASN A 27 -23.27 14.59 8.85
C ASN A 27 -23.92 13.92 10.08
N PRO A 28 -25.12 13.31 9.94
CA PRO A 28 -25.84 12.72 11.07
C PRO A 28 -25.15 11.48 11.64
N TYR A 29 -24.08 10.98 10.99
CA TYR A 29 -23.36 9.77 11.39
C TYR A 29 -22.05 10.08 12.13
N GLY A 30 -21.68 11.35 12.25
CA GLY A 30 -20.44 11.74 12.93
C GLY A 30 -19.14 11.26 12.28
N MET A 31 -19.19 10.85 11.01
CA MET A 31 -18.03 10.32 10.26
C MET A 31 -17.87 11.04 8.94
N THR A 32 -16.64 11.33 8.51
CA THR A 32 -16.36 11.90 7.18
C THR A 32 -16.63 10.91 6.05
N MET A 33 -16.48 9.62 6.31
CA MET A 33 -16.84 8.55 5.37
C MET A 33 -17.87 7.64 6.00
N ARG A 34 -18.99 7.45 5.31
CA ARG A 34 -19.99 6.48 5.73
C ARG A 34 -19.47 5.07 5.48
N GLU A 35 -19.74 4.19 6.43
CA GLU A 35 -19.53 2.78 6.19
C GLU A 35 -20.43 2.30 5.03
N PRO A 36 -19.93 1.38 4.20
CA PRO A 36 -20.77 0.75 3.18
C PRO A 36 -21.99 0.09 3.83
N VAL A 37 -23.11 0.08 3.10
CA VAL A 37 -24.29 -0.67 3.55
C VAL A 37 -23.91 -2.12 3.76
N GLU A 38 -24.34 -2.69 4.87
CA GLU A 38 -24.05 -4.07 5.23
C GLU A 38 -24.38 -5.03 4.08
N ASN A 39 -23.54 -6.04 3.88
CA ASN A 39 -23.64 -7.02 2.78
C ASN A 39 -23.50 -6.44 1.36
N THR A 40 -22.96 -5.23 1.20
CA THR A 40 -22.64 -4.68 -0.11
C THR A 40 -21.17 -4.88 -0.47
N VAL A 41 -20.91 -5.06 -1.76
CA VAL A 41 -19.56 -5.13 -2.32
C VAL A 41 -19.39 -3.94 -3.26
N LYS A 42 -18.30 -3.21 -3.10
CA LYS A 42 -17.97 -2.09 -3.99
C LYS A 42 -17.91 -2.57 -5.44
N ARG A 43 -18.58 -1.90 -6.34
CA ARG A 43 -18.41 -2.12 -7.79
C ARG A 43 -16.99 -1.72 -8.18
N GLY A 44 -16.30 -2.59 -8.89
CA GLY A 44 -14.94 -2.36 -9.36
C GLY A 44 -14.33 -3.62 -9.95
N SER A 45 -13.19 -3.46 -10.62
CA SER A 45 -12.49 -4.56 -11.31
C SER A 45 -11.83 -5.54 -10.34
N TYR A 46 -11.56 -5.13 -9.11
CA TYR A 46 -10.82 -5.95 -8.14
C TYR A 46 -11.58 -6.09 -6.81
N LEU A 47 -11.70 -7.32 -6.36
CA LEU A 47 -12.21 -7.63 -5.02
C LEU A 47 -11.22 -7.18 -3.94
N PRO A 48 -11.70 -6.84 -2.72
CA PRO A 48 -10.84 -6.53 -1.59
C PRO A 48 -9.80 -7.63 -1.35
N TYR A 49 -8.56 -7.24 -1.11
CA TYR A 49 -7.50 -8.18 -0.76
C TYR A 49 -7.64 -8.60 0.70
N ARG A 50 -7.99 -9.87 0.93
CA ARG A 50 -8.33 -10.39 2.26
C ARG A 50 -7.31 -11.36 2.85
N ILE A 51 -6.16 -11.55 2.21
CA ILE A 51 -5.11 -12.42 2.76
C ILE A 51 -4.47 -11.71 3.95
N PRO A 52 -4.52 -12.30 5.16
CA PRO A 52 -3.96 -11.70 6.36
C PRO A 52 -2.45 -11.49 6.25
N LYS A 53 -1.92 -10.47 6.95
CA LYS A 53 -0.50 -10.09 6.93
C LYS A 53 0.46 -11.26 7.15
N ASP A 54 0.11 -12.17 8.04
CA ASP A 54 0.97 -13.30 8.42
C ASP A 54 0.89 -14.49 7.43
N SER A 55 0.00 -14.42 6.43
CA SER A 55 -0.23 -15.48 5.45
C SER A 55 0.55 -15.29 4.14
N ILE A 56 1.82 -14.91 4.24
CA ILE A 56 2.68 -14.60 3.08
C ILE A 56 2.88 -15.77 2.12
N GLU A 57 2.87 -17.01 2.63
CA GLU A 57 3.00 -18.21 1.81
C GLU A 57 1.76 -18.45 0.93
N LEU A 58 0.58 -18.14 1.48
CA LEU A 58 -0.65 -18.16 0.72
C LEU A 58 -0.65 -17.07 -0.35
N ALA A 59 -0.23 -15.87 0.03
CA ALA A 59 -0.09 -14.74 -0.88
C ALA A 59 0.88 -15.03 -2.03
N ALA A 60 1.97 -15.74 -1.76
CA ALA A 60 2.97 -16.08 -2.77
C ALA A 60 2.43 -16.94 -3.94
N LYS A 61 1.29 -17.62 -3.73
CA LYS A 61 0.61 -18.43 -4.76
C LYS A 61 -0.31 -17.59 -5.66
N VAL A 62 -0.62 -16.37 -5.26
CA VAL A 62 -1.51 -15.49 -6.04
C VAL A 62 -0.78 -15.01 -7.29
N LYS A 63 -1.47 -15.09 -8.42
CA LYS A 63 -0.98 -14.61 -9.69
C LYS A 63 -1.42 -13.18 -9.95
N ASN A 64 -0.59 -12.42 -10.63
CA ASN A 64 -0.92 -11.07 -11.05
C ASN A 64 -2.01 -11.12 -12.12
N PRO A 65 -3.18 -10.51 -11.91
CA PRO A 65 -4.25 -10.51 -12.89
C PRO A 65 -3.99 -9.58 -14.08
N ILE A 66 -2.94 -8.74 -14.02
CA ILE A 66 -2.62 -7.78 -15.07
C ILE A 66 -1.59 -8.41 -16.00
N GLU A 67 -1.91 -8.43 -17.29
CA GLU A 67 -0.95 -8.81 -18.33
C GLU A 67 0.11 -7.72 -18.48
N SER A 68 1.33 -8.13 -18.85
CA SER A 68 2.42 -7.19 -19.05
C SER A 68 2.33 -6.60 -20.45
N SER A 69 2.29 -5.26 -20.53
CA SER A 69 2.45 -4.51 -21.78
C SER A 69 3.38 -3.32 -21.55
N ASP A 70 3.84 -2.71 -22.64
CA ASP A 70 4.70 -1.53 -22.54
C ASP A 70 3.98 -0.35 -21.86
N GLU A 71 2.67 -0.21 -22.09
CA GLU A 71 1.83 0.80 -21.46
C GLU A 71 1.75 0.57 -19.96
N VAL A 72 1.46 -0.67 -19.55
CA VAL A 72 1.41 -1.06 -18.12
C VAL A 72 2.76 -0.81 -17.45
N LEU A 73 3.87 -1.12 -18.10
CA LEU A 73 5.20 -0.89 -17.53
C LEU A 73 5.55 0.59 -17.42
N LYS A 74 5.10 1.44 -18.35
CA LYS A 74 5.26 2.90 -18.28
C LYS A 74 4.47 3.47 -17.09
N GLU A 75 3.20 3.09 -16.95
CA GLU A 75 2.38 3.50 -15.80
C GLU A 75 2.96 3.00 -14.48
N ALA A 76 3.38 1.74 -14.43
CA ALA A 76 4.00 1.13 -13.27
C ALA A 76 5.30 1.83 -12.85
N LYS A 77 6.12 2.28 -13.82
CA LYS A 77 7.31 3.08 -13.55
C LYS A 77 6.96 4.39 -12.87
N VAL A 78 5.97 5.12 -13.38
CA VAL A 78 5.51 6.38 -12.76
C VAL A 78 5.03 6.16 -11.32
N LEU A 79 4.29 5.07 -11.09
CA LEU A 79 3.84 4.71 -9.74
C LEU A 79 5.02 4.35 -8.82
N TYR A 80 5.98 3.59 -9.33
CA TYR A 80 7.20 3.26 -8.61
C TYR A 80 8.02 4.50 -8.21
N GLU A 81 8.19 5.43 -9.14
CA GLU A 81 8.87 6.71 -8.90
C GLU A 81 8.16 7.55 -7.84
N ARG A 82 6.83 7.46 -7.78
CA ARG A 82 6.03 8.20 -6.79
C ARG A 82 6.12 7.61 -5.38
N TYR A 83 6.11 6.29 -5.25
CA TYR A 83 5.92 5.64 -3.95
C TYR A 83 7.12 4.84 -3.44
N CYS A 84 8.02 4.40 -4.31
CA CYS A 84 9.04 3.41 -3.98
C CYS A 84 10.48 3.90 -4.09
N ILE A 85 10.75 4.77 -5.07
CA ILE A 85 12.11 5.22 -5.42
C ILE A 85 12.85 5.86 -4.25
N HIS A 86 12.14 6.53 -3.36
CA HIS A 86 12.74 7.27 -2.23
C HIS A 86 13.56 6.36 -1.31
N CYS A 87 13.13 5.12 -1.12
CA CYS A 87 13.83 4.11 -0.33
C CYS A 87 14.61 3.14 -1.20
N HIS A 88 13.97 2.63 -2.28
CA HIS A 88 14.54 1.55 -3.08
C HIS A 88 15.51 2.00 -4.15
N GLY A 89 15.50 3.29 -4.52
CA GLY A 89 16.32 3.83 -5.61
C GLY A 89 15.78 3.51 -7.01
N GLU A 90 16.34 4.15 -8.02
CA GLU A 90 15.89 4.04 -9.40
C GLU A 90 15.98 2.59 -9.94
N LYS A 91 17.05 1.89 -9.56
CA LYS A 91 17.32 0.49 -9.98
C LYS A 91 16.90 -0.55 -8.94
N GLY A 92 16.22 -0.13 -7.87
CA GLY A 92 15.81 -1.04 -6.81
C GLY A 92 16.96 -1.60 -5.97
N MET A 93 18.07 -0.89 -5.87
CA MET A 93 19.27 -1.33 -5.14
C MET A 93 19.23 -0.98 -3.64
N GLY A 94 18.17 -0.34 -3.17
CA GLY A 94 18.04 0.11 -1.79
C GLY A 94 18.84 1.38 -1.48
N ASP A 95 19.25 2.09 -2.52
CA ASP A 95 20.11 3.26 -2.51
C ASP A 95 19.38 4.59 -2.69
N GLY A 96 18.06 4.58 -2.58
CA GLY A 96 17.27 5.80 -2.58
C GLY A 96 17.66 6.75 -1.45
N LEU A 97 17.33 8.04 -1.57
CA LEU A 97 17.74 9.09 -0.61
C LEU A 97 17.37 8.73 0.83
N VAL A 98 16.16 8.19 1.05
CA VAL A 98 15.72 7.71 2.36
C VAL A 98 16.46 6.42 2.74
N GLY A 99 16.71 5.52 1.78
CA GLY A 99 17.42 4.26 1.99
C GLY A 99 18.86 4.45 2.49
N GLN A 100 19.51 5.54 2.12
CA GLN A 100 20.85 5.88 2.60
C GLN A 100 20.89 6.16 4.11
N VAL A 101 19.84 6.77 4.65
CA VAL A 101 19.70 7.09 6.08
C VAL A 101 18.98 5.96 6.82
N TYR A 102 17.89 5.46 6.25
CA TYR A 102 17.09 4.39 6.81
C TYR A 102 17.63 3.02 6.36
N LYS A 103 18.71 2.57 7.01
CA LYS A 103 19.43 1.35 6.62
C LYS A 103 18.55 0.11 6.63
N GLY A 104 18.87 -0.84 5.73
CA GLY A 104 18.21 -2.15 5.65
C GLY A 104 17.18 -2.27 4.54
N VAL A 105 17.10 -1.30 3.63
CA VAL A 105 16.33 -1.44 2.39
C VAL A 105 17.03 -2.47 1.51
N THR A 106 16.32 -3.56 1.21
CA THR A 106 16.90 -4.69 0.48
C THR A 106 16.88 -4.45 -1.01
N ALA A 107 18.00 -4.70 -1.69
CA ALA A 107 18.08 -4.66 -3.15
C ALA A 107 17.21 -5.76 -3.78
N TYR A 108 16.50 -5.44 -4.86
CA TYR A 108 15.58 -6.39 -5.51
C TYR A 108 16.30 -7.54 -6.20
N ASN A 109 17.52 -7.35 -6.69
CA ASN A 109 18.35 -8.40 -7.27
C ASN A 109 19.14 -9.22 -6.22
N SER A 110 18.96 -8.93 -4.92
CA SER A 110 19.58 -9.71 -3.86
C SER A 110 19.04 -11.13 -3.79
N ARG A 111 19.85 -12.07 -3.27
CA ARG A 111 19.45 -13.47 -3.06
C ARG A 111 18.14 -13.61 -2.26
N ALA A 112 17.86 -12.67 -1.38
CA ALA A 112 16.66 -12.70 -0.54
C ALA A 112 15.37 -12.32 -1.28
N VAL A 113 15.47 -11.57 -2.39
CA VAL A 113 14.30 -10.95 -3.05
C VAL A 113 14.17 -11.33 -4.52
N LYS A 114 15.27 -11.56 -5.24
CA LYS A 114 15.26 -11.75 -6.70
C LYS A 114 14.29 -12.81 -7.23
N ASP A 115 14.03 -13.87 -6.42
CA ASP A 115 13.19 -15.00 -6.81
C ASP A 115 11.79 -14.96 -6.16
N ARG A 116 11.42 -13.82 -5.54
CA ARG A 116 10.10 -13.69 -4.92
C ARG A 116 9.00 -13.55 -5.98
N SER A 117 7.93 -14.33 -5.76
CA SER A 117 6.78 -14.33 -6.67
C SER A 117 6.04 -12.99 -6.66
N GLU A 118 5.28 -12.74 -7.70
CA GLU A 118 4.45 -11.55 -7.85
C GLU A 118 3.45 -11.38 -6.69
N GLY A 119 2.82 -12.46 -6.25
CA GLY A 119 1.91 -12.41 -5.09
C GLY A 119 2.63 -12.11 -3.78
N HIS A 120 3.87 -12.60 -3.59
CA HIS A 120 4.71 -12.23 -2.44
C HIS A 120 5.01 -10.73 -2.43
N ILE A 121 5.43 -10.18 -3.58
CA ILE A 121 5.75 -8.75 -3.72
C ILE A 121 4.50 -7.91 -3.45
N PHE A 122 3.37 -8.27 -4.05
CA PHE A 122 2.09 -7.60 -3.83
C PHE A 122 1.69 -7.57 -2.35
N HIS A 123 1.86 -8.68 -1.65
CA HIS A 123 1.55 -8.80 -0.23
C HIS A 123 2.43 -7.88 0.62
N VAL A 124 3.74 -7.84 0.32
CA VAL A 124 4.67 -6.95 1.01
C VAL A 124 4.32 -5.47 0.76
N ILE A 125 3.98 -5.08 -0.47
CA ILE A 125 3.52 -3.73 -0.77
C ILE A 125 2.23 -3.41 0.03
N THR A 126 1.31 -4.37 0.14
CA THR A 126 0.03 -4.18 0.81
C THR A 126 0.17 -3.99 2.31
N HIS A 127 0.86 -4.90 2.99
CA HIS A 127 0.90 -4.99 4.45
C HIS A 127 2.20 -4.48 5.08
N GLY A 128 3.23 -4.24 4.26
CA GLY A 128 4.57 -3.98 4.74
C GLY A 128 5.29 -5.24 5.21
N LYS A 129 6.60 -5.12 5.44
CA LYS A 129 7.44 -6.18 5.99
C LYS A 129 8.62 -5.60 6.75
N GLY A 130 8.80 -6.02 7.99
CA GLY A 130 9.84 -5.48 8.86
C GLY A 130 9.71 -3.96 9.00
N ARG A 131 10.69 -3.23 8.52
CA ARG A 131 10.72 -1.76 8.57
C ARG A 131 10.00 -1.08 7.40
N MET A 132 9.62 -1.81 6.37
CA MET A 132 8.80 -1.29 5.28
C MET A 132 7.34 -1.24 5.70
N TRP A 133 6.75 -0.05 5.65
CA TRP A 133 5.34 0.15 5.96
C TRP A 133 4.46 -0.29 4.78
N GLY A 134 3.22 -0.70 5.09
CA GLY A 134 2.26 -1.10 4.09
C GLY A 134 1.68 0.10 3.34
N HIS A 135 1.43 -0.07 2.05
CA HIS A 135 0.88 0.96 1.16
C HIS A 135 -0.57 0.64 0.73
N GLY A 136 -1.18 -0.34 1.39
CA GLY A 136 -2.53 -0.79 1.03
C GLY A 136 -3.61 0.27 1.11
N SER A 137 -3.47 1.27 1.99
CA SER A 137 -4.38 2.40 2.13
C SER A 137 -4.13 3.54 1.13
N GLN A 138 -2.92 3.62 0.56
CA GLN A 138 -2.49 4.75 -0.29
C GLN A 138 -2.54 4.41 -1.78
N ILE A 139 -2.34 3.13 -2.13
CA ILE A 139 -2.21 2.67 -3.51
C ILE A 139 -3.34 1.69 -3.80
N SER A 140 -4.06 1.90 -4.88
CA SER A 140 -5.14 1.00 -5.30
C SER A 140 -4.65 -0.44 -5.53
N ILE A 141 -5.53 -1.41 -5.48
CA ILE A 141 -5.19 -2.81 -5.75
C ILE A 141 -4.59 -2.96 -7.15
N GLU A 142 -5.17 -2.30 -8.13
CA GLU A 142 -4.70 -2.32 -9.52
C GLU A 142 -3.30 -1.73 -9.64
N ASP A 143 -3.08 -0.55 -9.08
CA ASP A 143 -1.78 0.12 -9.15
C ASP A 143 -0.68 -0.69 -8.43
N ARG A 144 -1.01 -1.34 -7.31
CA ARG A 144 -0.06 -2.26 -6.65
C ARG A 144 0.34 -3.41 -7.56
N TRP A 145 -0.60 -3.99 -8.31
CA TRP A 145 -0.30 -5.04 -9.28
C TRP A 145 0.53 -4.54 -10.45
N LYS A 146 0.30 -3.30 -10.92
CA LYS A 146 1.17 -2.66 -11.93
C LYS A 146 2.58 -2.47 -11.39
N ILE A 147 2.73 -1.95 -10.17
CA ILE A 147 4.04 -1.79 -9.50
C ILE A 147 4.78 -3.13 -9.43
N VAL A 148 4.09 -4.22 -9.09
CA VAL A 148 4.71 -5.57 -9.08
C VAL A 148 5.35 -5.91 -10.42
N LYS A 149 4.70 -5.61 -11.56
CA LYS A 149 5.30 -5.84 -12.90
C LYS A 149 6.60 -5.09 -13.07
N TYR A 150 6.66 -3.83 -12.67
CA TYR A 150 7.89 -3.04 -12.76
C TYR A 150 8.99 -3.56 -11.82
N VAL A 151 8.66 -3.89 -10.57
CA VAL A 151 9.61 -4.50 -9.63
C VAL A 151 10.21 -5.79 -10.18
N GLN A 152 9.41 -6.61 -10.86
CA GLN A 152 9.92 -7.83 -11.50
C GLN A 152 10.93 -7.55 -12.62
N THR A 153 10.85 -6.41 -13.31
CA THR A 153 11.90 -6.01 -14.27
C THR A 153 13.20 -5.65 -13.57
N LEU A 154 13.10 -5.01 -12.39
CA LEU A 154 14.27 -4.64 -11.58
C LEU A 154 14.94 -5.85 -10.90
N GLN A 155 14.19 -6.91 -10.60
CA GLN A 155 14.75 -8.15 -10.06
C GLN A 155 15.68 -8.88 -11.03
N LYS A 156 15.53 -8.63 -12.33
CA LYS A 156 16.27 -9.31 -13.41
C LYS A 156 17.55 -8.59 -13.85
N GLN A 157 17.86 -7.46 -13.21
CA GLN A 157 19.05 -6.65 -13.50
C GLN A 157 20.34 -7.25 -12.89
#